data_5a28743114751f5f96e985580e3229cf
#
_entry.id   5a28743114751f5f96e985580e3229cf
#
_cell.length_a   1.000
_cell.length_b   1.000
_cell.length_c   1.000
_cell.angle_alpha   90.00
_cell.angle_beta   90.00
_cell.angle_gamma   90.00
#
_symmetry.space_group_name_H-M   'P 1'
#
loop_
_entity.id
_entity.type
_entity.pdbx_description
1 polymer ?
#
loop_
_entity_poly.entity_id
_entity_poly.type
_entity_poly.pdbx_seq_one_letter_code
_entity_poly.pdbx_strand_id
1 'polypeptide(L)'
;MIQDGETDFNFGAGMSNVDGRFAWQRIPFLLPDLETVKEKLASPDSEGFEINSKLYEENGLKLLAQNCGLQRHIFSTDKLIKVPSDLADETFRTYEDAIVNTFFGGLGNIAIMPYGELYTSLQNGLITATDQQIPSYIIENYYEVAPYYSYVGAQWTSYSLMMNLEKFNSYSPEDQQMFIDAAWACSQAEYDSYKNMKEDAEAFFDENGITYYQSTEEELSQWKDYAISLKN
;
A
#
# COMPACT_ATOMS: atom_id res chain seq x y z
N MET A 1 -4.86 -6.46 20.75
CA MET A 1 -3.72 -7.41 20.58
C MET A 1 -2.38 -6.76 20.89
N ILE A 2 -1.82 -5.86 20.09
CA ILE A 2 -0.53 -5.22 20.42
C ILE A 2 -0.68 -4.11 21.47
N GLN A 3 -1.73 -3.30 21.43
CA GLN A 3 -1.98 -2.22 22.40
C GLN A 3 -2.27 -2.73 23.81
N ASP A 4 -2.90 -3.89 23.93
CA ASP A 4 -3.23 -4.56 25.20
C ASP A 4 -2.14 -5.54 25.67
N GLY A 5 -1.01 -5.59 24.97
CA GLY A 5 0.17 -6.37 25.37
C GLY A 5 0.06 -7.88 25.13
N GLU A 6 -0.93 -8.34 24.38
CA GLU A 6 -1.02 -9.77 23.99
C GLU A 6 0.10 -10.18 23.03
N THR A 7 0.62 -9.23 22.25
CA THR A 7 1.81 -9.38 21.39
C THR A 7 2.76 -8.22 21.60
N ASP A 8 4.08 -8.51 21.62
CA ASP A 8 5.11 -7.50 21.83
C ASP A 8 5.38 -6.69 20.55
N PHE A 9 5.35 -7.33 19.37
CA PHE A 9 5.63 -6.74 18.07
C PHE A 9 4.50 -6.97 17.08
N ASN A 10 4.37 -6.04 16.16
CA ASN A 10 3.55 -6.21 14.97
C ASN A 10 4.25 -5.60 13.75
N PHE A 11 4.17 -6.31 12.64
CA PHE A 11 4.52 -5.81 11.31
C PHE A 11 3.25 -5.79 10.48
N GLY A 12 2.81 -4.62 10.04
CA GLY A 12 1.53 -4.52 9.35
C GLY A 12 1.31 -3.20 8.63
N ALA A 13 0.38 -3.24 7.70
CA ALA A 13 -0.06 -2.08 6.95
C ALA A 13 -1.10 -1.29 7.74
N GLY A 14 -0.77 -0.03 8.02
CA GLY A 14 -1.72 1.00 8.44
C GLY A 14 -2.45 0.75 9.75
N MET A 15 -2.73 1.84 10.42
CA MET A 15 -3.51 1.88 11.67
C MET A 15 -4.75 2.77 11.52
N SER A 16 -5.21 3.02 10.29
CA SER A 16 -6.33 3.93 10.00
C SER A 16 -7.67 3.49 10.61
N ASN A 17 -7.81 2.20 10.90
CA ASN A 17 -8.94 1.65 11.64
C ASN A 17 -8.88 1.91 13.17
N VAL A 18 -7.71 2.23 13.69
CA VAL A 18 -7.49 2.59 15.11
C VAL A 18 -7.57 4.11 15.29
N ASP A 19 -6.90 4.84 14.41
CA ASP A 19 -6.92 6.30 14.38
C ASP A 19 -6.94 6.78 12.93
N GLY A 20 -8.03 7.47 12.55
CA GLY A 20 -8.24 7.95 11.18
C GLY A 20 -7.14 8.89 10.67
N ARG A 21 -6.34 9.50 11.56
CA ARG A 21 -5.20 10.35 11.17
C ARG A 21 -4.11 9.57 10.42
N PHE A 22 -3.98 8.25 10.63
CA PHE A 22 -3.04 7.43 9.86
C PHE A 22 -3.39 7.30 8.38
N ALA A 23 -4.64 7.63 8.01
CA ALA A 23 -5.09 7.52 6.62
C ALA A 23 -4.38 8.48 5.65
N TRP A 24 -3.67 9.52 6.14
CA TRP A 24 -2.94 10.46 5.28
C TRP A 24 -1.98 9.78 4.30
N GLN A 25 -1.39 8.65 4.69
CA GLN A 25 -0.48 7.85 3.86
C GLN A 25 -1.18 7.19 2.66
N ARG A 26 -2.52 7.15 2.68
CA ARG A 26 -3.36 6.58 1.61
C ARG A 26 -3.86 7.64 0.61
N ILE A 27 -3.51 8.91 0.82
CA ILE A 27 -3.91 9.97 -0.11
C ILE A 27 -3.31 9.67 -1.50
N PRO A 28 -4.16 9.49 -2.53
CA PRO A 28 -3.68 9.14 -3.85
C PRO A 28 -2.72 10.21 -4.42
N PHE A 29 -1.63 9.75 -5.03
CA PHE A 29 -0.59 10.58 -5.67
C PHE A 29 0.08 11.61 -4.74
N LEU A 30 -0.01 11.45 -3.42
CA LEU A 30 0.69 12.33 -2.47
C LEU A 30 2.22 12.22 -2.61
N LEU A 31 2.71 11.01 -2.80
CA LEU A 31 4.12 10.69 -2.96
C LEU A 31 4.36 10.17 -4.39
N PRO A 32 5.17 10.86 -5.21
CA PRO A 32 5.27 10.56 -6.65
C PRO A 32 6.07 9.31 -6.97
N ASP A 33 7.10 8.99 -6.18
CA ASP A 33 8.05 7.92 -6.46
C ASP A 33 8.65 7.30 -5.19
N LEU A 34 9.36 6.18 -5.35
CA LEU A 34 9.94 5.40 -4.27
C LEU A 34 11.00 6.19 -3.49
N GLU A 35 11.79 7.02 -4.15
CA GLU A 35 12.81 7.84 -3.48
C GLU A 35 12.15 8.89 -2.59
N THR A 36 11.09 9.53 -3.07
CA THR A 36 10.29 10.47 -2.26
C THR A 36 9.63 9.77 -1.07
N VAL A 37 9.10 8.56 -1.24
CA VAL A 37 8.57 7.77 -0.12
C VAL A 37 9.65 7.51 0.91
N LYS A 38 10.83 7.08 0.48
CA LYS A 38 11.97 6.84 1.37
C LYS A 38 12.37 8.11 2.11
N GLU A 39 12.58 9.20 1.38
CA GLU A 39 13.03 10.48 1.94
C GLU A 39 12.00 11.09 2.90
N LYS A 40 10.72 11.07 2.54
CA LYS A 40 9.68 11.80 3.28
C LYS A 40 8.94 10.96 4.32
N LEU A 41 9.00 9.63 4.23
CA LEU A 41 8.21 8.75 5.08
C LEU A 41 9.06 7.65 5.74
N ALA A 42 9.92 6.98 4.99
CA ALA A 42 10.60 5.75 5.40
C ALA A 42 12.09 5.97 5.73
N SER A 43 12.40 7.06 6.41
CA SER A 43 13.73 7.37 6.97
C SER A 43 13.57 7.86 8.40
N PRO A 44 14.52 7.55 9.31
CA PRO A 44 14.41 7.91 10.74
C PRO A 44 14.31 9.42 10.99
N ASP A 45 14.89 10.23 10.11
CA ASP A 45 14.88 11.70 10.20
C ASP A 45 13.82 12.36 9.32
N SER A 46 12.91 11.58 8.72
CA SER A 46 11.87 12.12 7.84
C SER A 46 10.72 12.75 8.62
N GLU A 47 10.14 13.81 8.07
CA GLU A 47 8.97 14.48 8.65
C GLU A 47 7.78 13.51 8.81
N GLY A 48 7.55 12.65 7.83
CA GLY A 48 6.47 11.65 7.88
C GLY A 48 6.69 10.60 8.97
N PHE A 49 7.93 10.17 9.19
CA PHE A 49 8.25 9.27 10.30
C PHE A 49 8.04 9.95 11.66
N GLU A 50 8.42 11.22 11.80
CA GLU A 50 8.19 12.00 13.03
C GLU A 50 6.69 12.15 13.32
N ILE A 51 5.89 12.48 12.31
CA ILE A 51 4.43 12.58 12.43
C ILE A 51 3.84 11.24 12.88
N ASN A 52 4.21 10.16 12.19
CA ASN A 52 3.72 8.83 12.52
C ASN A 52 4.17 8.39 13.91
N SER A 53 5.43 8.58 14.29
CA SER A 53 5.93 8.22 15.62
C SER A 53 5.09 8.83 16.73
N LYS A 54 4.73 10.10 16.63
CA LYS A 54 3.84 10.77 17.59
C LYS A 54 2.45 10.12 17.64
N LEU A 55 1.87 9.84 16.47
CA LEU A 55 0.56 9.17 16.39
C LEU A 55 0.60 7.76 16.99
N TYR A 56 1.68 7.01 16.75
CA TYR A 56 1.86 5.67 17.34
C TYR A 56 1.98 5.77 18.88
N GLU A 57 2.76 6.70 19.41
CA GLU A 57 2.92 6.90 20.85
C GLU A 57 1.60 7.35 21.53
N GLU A 58 0.82 8.21 20.89
CA GLU A 58 -0.53 8.59 21.37
C GLU A 58 -1.48 7.39 21.44
N ASN A 59 -1.24 6.35 20.65
CA ASN A 59 -2.01 5.10 20.63
C ASN A 59 -1.36 3.95 21.43
N GLY A 60 -0.40 4.24 22.33
CA GLY A 60 0.24 3.24 23.18
C GLY A 60 1.23 2.32 22.45
N LEU A 61 1.76 2.76 21.32
CA LEU A 61 2.68 1.99 20.48
C LEU A 61 3.98 2.74 20.25
N LYS A 62 5.08 2.01 20.08
CA LYS A 62 6.36 2.53 19.59
C LYS A 62 6.54 2.16 18.13
N LEU A 63 6.63 3.14 17.27
CA LEU A 63 7.06 2.95 15.89
C LEU A 63 8.58 2.75 15.88
N LEU A 64 9.05 1.57 15.45
CA LEU A 64 10.48 1.23 15.36
C LEU A 64 11.05 1.63 14.00
N ALA A 65 10.36 1.24 12.93
CA ALA A 65 10.68 1.68 11.57
C ALA A 65 9.43 1.67 10.71
N GLN A 66 9.47 2.47 9.66
CA GLN A 66 8.46 2.47 8.61
C GLN A 66 9.10 2.00 7.31
N ASN A 67 8.53 0.94 6.75
CA ASN A 67 9.03 0.35 5.54
C ASN A 67 8.49 1.11 4.32
N CYS A 68 9.35 1.18 3.31
CA CYS A 68 9.05 1.74 2.02
C CYS A 68 8.32 0.68 1.20
N GLY A 69 7.01 0.64 1.29
CA GLY A 69 6.21 -0.27 0.46
C GLY A 69 6.27 0.08 -1.03
N LEU A 70 5.63 -0.74 -1.84
CA LEU A 70 5.52 -0.52 -3.28
C LEU A 70 4.23 0.20 -3.66
N GLN A 71 4.26 0.83 -4.82
CA GLN A 71 3.04 1.35 -5.44
C GLN A 71 2.03 0.24 -5.71
N ARG A 72 0.77 0.58 -5.52
CA ARG A 72 -0.35 -0.27 -5.85
C ARG A 72 -0.81 0.07 -7.27
N HIS A 73 -0.85 -0.95 -8.11
CA HIS A 73 -1.26 -0.85 -9.50
C HIS A 73 -2.56 -1.59 -9.72
N ILE A 74 -3.33 -1.18 -10.72
CA ILE A 74 -4.65 -1.75 -10.98
C ILE A 74 -4.51 -2.97 -11.89
N PHE A 75 -5.24 -4.04 -11.57
CA PHE A 75 -5.41 -5.17 -12.46
C PHE A 75 -6.89 -5.57 -12.55
N SER A 76 -7.25 -6.15 -13.68
CA SER A 76 -8.63 -6.45 -14.01
C SER A 76 -8.78 -7.73 -14.83
N THR A 77 -10.01 -8.23 -14.91
CA THR A 77 -10.34 -9.50 -15.56
C THR A 77 -10.41 -9.42 -17.08
N ASP A 78 -10.73 -8.27 -17.68
CA ASP A 78 -11.11 -8.18 -19.08
C ASP A 78 -10.51 -7.04 -19.90
N LYS A 79 -9.93 -5.99 -19.28
CA LYS A 79 -9.35 -4.84 -19.99
C LYS A 79 -8.28 -4.11 -19.18
N LEU A 80 -7.43 -3.35 -19.86
CA LEU A 80 -6.52 -2.42 -19.21
C LEU A 80 -7.28 -1.19 -18.67
N ILE A 81 -6.94 -0.76 -17.47
CA ILE A 81 -7.48 0.45 -16.83
C ILE A 81 -6.44 1.56 -16.96
N LYS A 82 -6.64 2.48 -17.92
CA LYS A 82 -5.67 3.53 -18.24
C LYS A 82 -6.01 4.87 -17.62
N VAL A 83 -7.31 5.21 -17.60
CA VAL A 83 -7.83 6.47 -17.10
C VAL A 83 -8.98 6.22 -16.12
N PRO A 84 -9.35 7.19 -15.26
CA PRO A 84 -10.42 7.04 -14.28
C PRO A 84 -11.74 6.52 -14.85
N SER A 85 -12.13 6.99 -16.04
CA SER A 85 -13.39 6.58 -16.67
C SER A 85 -13.46 5.10 -17.08
N ASP A 86 -12.33 4.40 -17.18
CA ASP A 86 -12.31 2.98 -17.49
C ASP A 86 -12.88 2.12 -16.34
N LEU A 87 -12.99 2.69 -15.14
CA LEU A 87 -13.59 2.02 -13.98
C LEU A 87 -15.12 2.14 -13.91
N ALA A 88 -15.76 2.92 -14.78
CA ALA A 88 -17.19 3.23 -14.68
C ALA A 88 -18.10 1.98 -14.67
N ASP A 89 -17.73 0.95 -15.44
CA ASP A 89 -18.50 -0.29 -15.57
C ASP A 89 -17.90 -1.44 -14.71
N GLU A 90 -16.83 -1.17 -13.96
CA GLU A 90 -16.15 -2.16 -13.13
C GLU A 90 -16.81 -2.26 -11.74
N THR A 91 -16.71 -3.44 -11.14
CA THR A 91 -16.87 -3.63 -9.71
C THR A 91 -15.47 -3.73 -9.08
N PHE A 92 -15.02 -2.60 -8.54
CA PHE A 92 -13.67 -2.49 -7.97
C PHE A 92 -13.66 -2.95 -6.52
N ARG A 93 -12.78 -3.86 -6.18
CA ARG A 93 -12.59 -4.27 -4.78
C ARG A 93 -11.81 -3.23 -4.02
N THR A 94 -12.33 -2.86 -2.85
CA THR A 94 -11.63 -2.08 -1.83
C THR A 94 -11.62 -2.81 -0.48
N TYR A 95 -11.16 -2.12 0.55
CA TYR A 95 -11.12 -2.59 1.93
C TYR A 95 -11.58 -1.48 2.88
N GLU A 96 -11.67 -1.76 4.18
CA GLU A 96 -12.08 -0.81 5.20
C GLU A 96 -11.08 0.36 5.34
N ASP A 97 -11.18 1.34 4.46
CA ASP A 97 -10.41 2.59 4.48
C ASP A 97 -11.21 3.72 3.82
N ALA A 98 -11.46 4.79 4.54
CA ALA A 98 -12.32 5.88 4.09
C ALA A 98 -11.75 6.62 2.86
N ILE A 99 -10.44 6.83 2.78
CA ILE A 99 -9.79 7.52 1.66
C ILE A 99 -9.86 6.65 0.40
N VAL A 100 -9.53 5.35 0.53
CA VAL A 100 -9.58 4.39 -0.57
C VAL A 100 -11.00 4.25 -1.11
N ASN A 101 -11.98 4.11 -0.21
CA ASN A 101 -13.39 3.98 -0.59
C ASN A 101 -13.95 5.25 -1.23
N THR A 102 -13.54 6.43 -0.78
CA THR A 102 -13.92 7.70 -1.40
C THR A 102 -13.32 7.83 -2.80
N PHE A 103 -12.03 7.47 -2.96
CA PHE A 103 -11.34 7.59 -4.23
C PHE A 103 -11.93 6.67 -5.30
N PHE A 104 -12.03 5.37 -5.03
CA PHE A 104 -12.55 4.42 -6.02
C PHE A 104 -14.06 4.44 -6.14
N GLY A 105 -14.80 4.74 -5.05
CA GLY A 105 -16.26 4.80 -5.07
C GLY A 105 -16.84 5.93 -5.92
N GLY A 106 -16.08 6.98 -6.19
CA GLY A 106 -16.47 8.04 -7.11
C GLY A 106 -16.25 7.70 -8.59
N LEU A 107 -15.62 6.55 -8.91
CA LEU A 107 -15.29 6.14 -10.28
C LEU A 107 -16.18 5.02 -10.82
N GLY A 108 -16.73 4.19 -9.95
CA GLY A 108 -17.56 3.05 -10.34
C GLY A 108 -18.13 2.34 -9.11
N ASN A 109 -18.55 1.09 -9.28
CA ASN A 109 -19.04 0.29 -8.17
C ASN A 109 -17.86 -0.18 -7.33
N ILE A 110 -17.99 -0.15 -6.00
CA ILE A 110 -16.99 -0.75 -5.08
C ILE A 110 -17.60 -1.91 -4.31
N ALA A 111 -16.76 -2.92 -4.06
CA ALA A 111 -17.03 -4.04 -3.17
C ALA A 111 -15.99 -4.07 -2.05
N ILE A 112 -16.42 -3.83 -0.82
CA ILE A 112 -15.55 -3.84 0.36
C ILE A 112 -15.47 -5.28 0.86
N MET A 113 -14.28 -5.90 0.82
CA MET A 113 -14.11 -7.28 1.24
C MET A 113 -12.69 -7.58 1.76
N PRO A 114 -12.55 -8.62 2.62
CA PRO A 114 -11.25 -9.07 3.11
C PRO A 114 -10.29 -9.48 2.00
N TYR A 115 -8.98 -9.35 2.26
CA TYR A 115 -7.92 -9.73 1.31
C TYR A 115 -7.99 -11.19 0.88
N GLY A 116 -8.26 -12.11 1.81
CA GLY A 116 -8.29 -13.55 1.53
C GLY A 116 -9.43 -14.01 0.59
N GLU A 117 -10.41 -13.14 0.30
CA GLU A 117 -11.52 -13.44 -0.62
C GLU A 117 -11.24 -12.98 -2.06
N LEU A 118 -10.14 -12.28 -2.29
CA LEU A 118 -9.86 -11.55 -3.53
C LEU A 118 -9.78 -12.47 -4.75
N TYR A 119 -8.95 -13.53 -4.69
CA TYR A 119 -8.77 -14.47 -5.80
C TYR A 119 -10.11 -15.10 -6.22
N THR A 120 -10.84 -15.64 -5.25
CA THR A 120 -12.12 -16.32 -5.51
C THR A 120 -13.17 -15.34 -6.04
N SER A 121 -13.17 -14.10 -5.58
CA SER A 121 -14.11 -13.06 -6.03
C SER A 121 -13.84 -12.61 -7.46
N LEU A 122 -12.56 -12.50 -7.86
CA LEU A 122 -12.17 -12.29 -9.26
C LEU A 122 -12.57 -13.48 -10.13
N GLN A 123 -12.25 -14.71 -9.69
CA GLN A 123 -12.55 -15.93 -10.42
C GLN A 123 -14.05 -16.10 -10.71
N ASN A 124 -14.90 -15.75 -9.76
CA ASN A 124 -16.35 -15.88 -9.87
C ASN A 124 -17.03 -14.63 -10.48
N GLY A 125 -16.29 -13.60 -10.84
CA GLY A 125 -16.83 -12.36 -11.41
C GLY A 125 -17.64 -11.50 -10.43
N LEU A 126 -17.47 -11.71 -9.11
CA LEU A 126 -18.08 -10.85 -8.10
C LEU A 126 -17.45 -9.46 -8.11
N ILE A 127 -16.15 -9.39 -8.40
CA ILE A 127 -15.40 -8.18 -8.69
C ILE A 127 -14.67 -8.37 -10.02
N THR A 128 -14.39 -7.26 -10.70
CA THR A 128 -13.75 -7.26 -12.02
C THR A 128 -12.40 -6.54 -12.02
N ALA A 129 -12.15 -5.69 -11.02
CA ALA A 129 -10.89 -4.97 -10.87
C ALA A 129 -10.52 -4.76 -9.40
N THR A 130 -9.25 -4.57 -9.15
CA THR A 130 -8.70 -4.17 -7.84
C THR A 130 -7.29 -3.61 -8.02
N ASP A 131 -6.66 -3.17 -6.93
CA ASP A 131 -5.27 -2.76 -6.91
C ASP A 131 -4.42 -3.60 -5.95
N GLN A 132 -3.19 -3.90 -6.32
CA GLN A 132 -2.17 -4.46 -5.44
C GLN A 132 -0.75 -4.09 -5.91
N GLN A 133 0.22 -4.35 -5.05
CA GLN A 133 1.64 -4.31 -5.41
C GLN A 133 1.98 -5.51 -6.30
N ILE A 134 3.03 -5.35 -7.11
CA ILE A 134 3.55 -6.41 -7.98
C ILE A 134 3.77 -7.75 -7.25
N PRO A 135 4.48 -7.81 -6.10
CA PRO A 135 4.71 -9.09 -5.43
C PRO A 135 3.42 -9.81 -5.05
N SER A 136 2.43 -9.08 -4.52
CA SER A 136 1.14 -9.68 -4.17
C SER A 136 0.40 -10.21 -5.40
N TYR A 137 0.45 -9.47 -6.51
CA TYR A 137 -0.17 -9.92 -7.77
C TYR A 137 0.41 -11.23 -8.27
N ILE A 138 1.73 -11.41 -8.16
CA ILE A 138 2.44 -12.61 -8.61
C ILE A 138 2.28 -13.77 -7.60
N ILE A 139 2.56 -13.55 -6.32
CA ILE A 139 2.59 -14.59 -5.29
C ILE A 139 1.21 -15.22 -5.05
N GLU A 140 0.16 -14.40 -5.11
CA GLU A 140 -1.23 -14.83 -4.92
C GLU A 140 -1.87 -15.35 -6.24
N ASN A 141 -1.11 -15.45 -7.31
CA ASN A 141 -1.54 -15.92 -8.63
C ASN A 141 -2.74 -15.14 -9.21
N TYR A 142 -2.89 -13.85 -8.88
CA TYR A 142 -4.02 -13.06 -9.40
C TYR A 142 -4.02 -12.96 -10.92
N TYR A 143 -2.86 -13.10 -11.56
CA TYR A 143 -2.71 -13.09 -13.02
C TYR A 143 -3.49 -14.20 -13.73
N GLU A 144 -3.77 -15.33 -13.06
CA GLU A 144 -4.57 -16.42 -13.64
C GLU A 144 -6.04 -16.02 -13.86
N VAL A 145 -6.55 -15.10 -13.06
CA VAL A 145 -7.97 -14.68 -13.04
C VAL A 145 -8.18 -13.23 -13.46
N ALA A 146 -7.13 -12.42 -13.47
CA ALA A 146 -7.15 -11.00 -13.85
C ALA A 146 -5.85 -10.63 -14.59
N PRO A 147 -5.73 -11.00 -15.87
CA PRO A 147 -4.46 -10.93 -16.62
C PRO A 147 -4.14 -9.54 -17.22
N TYR A 148 -4.92 -8.51 -16.93
CA TYR A 148 -4.68 -7.14 -17.42
C TYR A 148 -4.12 -6.28 -16.29
N TYR A 149 -2.86 -5.87 -16.41
CA TYR A 149 -2.14 -5.10 -15.39
C TYR A 149 -1.81 -3.69 -15.85
N SER A 150 -2.27 -2.67 -15.13
CA SER A 150 -2.09 -1.25 -15.49
C SER A 150 -1.27 -0.53 -14.42
N TYR A 151 -0.11 0.00 -14.81
CA TYR A 151 0.80 0.75 -13.95
C TYR A 151 0.26 2.16 -13.66
N VAL A 152 -0.78 2.27 -12.83
CA VAL A 152 -1.37 3.56 -12.42
C VAL A 152 -0.65 4.14 -11.22
N GLY A 153 -0.36 3.33 -10.21
CA GLY A 153 0.42 3.75 -9.05
C GLY A 153 -0.25 4.83 -8.18
N ALA A 154 -1.58 4.75 -8.01
CA ALA A 154 -2.32 5.77 -7.29
C ALA A 154 -1.92 5.88 -5.81
N GLN A 155 -1.54 4.78 -5.20
CA GLN A 155 -1.28 4.69 -3.76
C GLN A 155 -0.01 3.89 -3.48
N TRP A 156 0.57 4.13 -2.31
CA TRP A 156 1.67 3.34 -1.76
C TRP A 156 1.16 2.43 -0.65
N THR A 157 1.72 1.23 -0.57
CA THR A 157 1.57 0.41 0.63
C THR A 157 2.74 0.72 1.54
N SER A 158 2.45 1.20 2.74
CA SER A 158 3.45 1.42 3.78
C SER A 158 3.21 0.41 4.89
N TYR A 159 4.26 -0.27 5.31
CA TYR A 159 4.26 -1.16 6.46
C TYR A 159 5.01 -0.52 7.61
N SER A 160 4.56 -0.78 8.82
CA SER A 160 5.18 -0.29 10.05
C SER A 160 5.58 -1.46 10.93
N LEU A 161 6.82 -1.46 11.37
CA LEU A 161 7.26 -2.32 12.46
C LEU A 161 7.06 -1.56 13.77
N MET A 162 6.19 -2.08 14.60
CA MET A 162 5.79 -1.43 15.85
C MET A 162 5.88 -2.36 17.04
N MET A 163 5.99 -1.79 18.21
CA MET A 163 6.04 -2.49 19.49
C MET A 163 5.07 -1.87 20.48
N ASN A 164 4.56 -2.67 21.45
CA ASN A 164 3.84 -2.12 22.58
C ASN A 164 4.73 -1.10 23.32
N LEU A 165 4.22 0.11 23.58
CA LEU A 165 5.01 1.23 24.12
C LEU A 165 5.48 0.96 25.56
N GLU A 166 4.65 0.38 26.40
CA GLU A 166 5.01 0.03 27.78
C GLU A 166 6.13 -1.02 27.79
N LYS A 167 5.99 -2.04 26.93
CA LYS A 167 6.99 -3.08 26.77
C LYS A 167 8.31 -2.50 26.26
N PHE A 168 8.29 -1.65 25.23
CA PHE A 168 9.50 -0.98 24.73
C PHE A 168 10.19 -0.18 25.82
N ASN A 169 9.43 0.60 26.63
CA ASN A 169 9.97 1.41 27.72
C ASN A 169 10.50 0.58 28.90
N SER A 170 10.15 -0.70 29.00
CA SER A 170 10.67 -1.61 30.02
C SER A 170 12.10 -2.11 29.75
N TYR A 171 12.59 -1.96 28.53
CA TYR A 171 13.93 -2.35 28.16
C TYR A 171 14.98 -1.28 28.50
N SER A 172 16.24 -1.69 28.59
CA SER A 172 17.36 -0.75 28.76
C SER A 172 17.49 0.16 27.53
N PRO A 173 18.07 1.38 27.65
CA PRO A 173 18.31 2.24 26.49
C PRO A 173 19.14 1.57 25.40
N GLU A 174 20.06 0.68 25.75
CA GLU A 174 20.88 -0.10 24.81
C GLU A 174 20.03 -1.09 24.02
N ASP A 175 19.13 -1.84 24.68
CA ASP A 175 18.21 -2.76 24.01
C ASP A 175 17.20 -2.03 23.14
N GLN A 176 16.68 -0.88 23.61
CA GLN A 176 15.77 -0.03 22.80
C GLN A 176 16.43 0.41 21.50
N GLN A 177 17.70 0.85 21.56
CA GLN A 177 18.44 1.24 20.37
C GLN A 177 18.70 0.05 19.43
N MET A 178 19.00 -1.11 19.99
CA MET A 178 19.17 -2.35 19.20
C MET A 178 17.92 -2.71 18.42
N PHE A 179 16.71 -2.58 19.01
CA PHE A 179 15.45 -2.81 18.30
C PHE A 179 15.25 -1.81 17.16
N ILE A 180 15.55 -0.53 17.38
CA ILE A 180 15.45 0.51 16.37
C ILE A 180 16.40 0.25 15.21
N ASP A 181 17.68 -0.03 15.51
CA ASP A 181 18.71 -0.29 14.51
C ASP A 181 18.37 -1.52 13.65
N ALA A 182 17.89 -2.61 14.27
CA ALA A 182 17.46 -3.80 13.58
C ALA A 182 16.25 -3.54 12.67
N ALA A 183 15.27 -2.77 13.14
CA ALA A 183 14.09 -2.40 12.38
C ALA A 183 14.45 -1.58 11.12
N TRP A 184 15.35 -0.61 11.26
CA TRP A 184 15.82 0.19 10.11
C TRP A 184 16.68 -0.62 9.14
N ALA A 185 17.49 -1.56 9.63
CA ALA A 185 18.23 -2.48 8.77
C ALA A 185 17.28 -3.35 7.93
N CYS A 186 16.17 -3.83 8.50
CA CYS A 186 15.13 -4.55 7.76
C CYS A 186 14.46 -3.64 6.71
N SER A 187 14.09 -2.41 7.07
CA SER A 187 13.50 -1.44 6.14
C SER A 187 14.41 -1.14 4.96
N GLN A 188 15.71 -0.97 5.20
CA GLN A 188 16.69 -0.73 4.14
C GLN A 188 16.87 -1.95 3.22
N ALA A 189 16.90 -3.16 3.78
CA ALA A 189 17.01 -4.40 3.00
C ALA A 189 15.78 -4.60 2.10
N GLU A 190 14.59 -4.30 2.60
CA GLU A 190 13.35 -4.32 1.81
C GLU A 190 13.40 -3.31 0.66
N TYR A 191 13.77 -2.07 0.94
CA TYR A 191 13.95 -1.03 -0.09
C TYR A 191 14.93 -1.48 -1.19
N ASP A 192 16.05 -2.06 -0.81
CA ASP A 192 17.06 -2.53 -1.77
C ASP A 192 16.54 -3.68 -2.65
N SER A 193 15.62 -4.50 -2.13
CA SER A 193 15.00 -5.59 -2.89
C SER A 193 14.06 -5.10 -4.00
N TYR A 194 13.59 -3.87 -3.94
CA TYR A 194 12.64 -3.32 -4.91
C TYR A 194 13.30 -2.72 -6.17
N LYS A 195 14.63 -2.55 -6.17
CA LYS A 195 15.35 -1.83 -7.24
C LYS A 195 15.14 -2.39 -8.65
N ASN A 196 15.08 -3.72 -8.79
CA ASN A 196 14.90 -4.38 -10.09
C ASN A 196 13.51 -5.02 -10.23
N MET A 197 12.65 -4.83 -9.26
CA MET A 197 11.38 -5.57 -9.18
C MET A 197 10.48 -5.37 -10.39
N LYS A 198 10.47 -4.16 -10.97
CA LYS A 198 9.67 -3.90 -12.16
C LYS A 198 10.15 -4.69 -13.37
N GLU A 199 11.47 -4.70 -13.61
CA GLU A 199 12.08 -5.43 -14.74
C GLU A 199 11.87 -6.94 -14.59
N ASP A 200 12.08 -7.47 -13.38
CA ASP A 200 11.84 -8.89 -13.08
C ASP A 200 10.36 -9.27 -13.25
N ALA A 201 9.45 -8.38 -12.86
CA ALA A 201 8.02 -8.58 -13.02
C ALA A 201 7.57 -8.54 -14.48
N GLU A 202 8.09 -7.62 -15.29
CA GLU A 202 7.76 -7.53 -16.71
C GLU A 202 8.25 -8.78 -17.47
N ALA A 203 9.42 -9.33 -17.11
CA ALA A 203 9.88 -10.62 -17.65
C ALA A 203 8.91 -11.77 -17.27
N PHE A 204 8.47 -11.81 -16.03
CA PHE A 204 7.45 -12.79 -15.60
C PHE A 204 6.12 -12.58 -16.33
N PHE A 205 5.69 -11.35 -16.56
CA PHE A 205 4.45 -11.03 -17.27
C PHE A 205 4.49 -11.54 -18.72
N ASP A 206 5.62 -11.31 -19.41
CA ASP A 206 5.82 -11.80 -20.78
C ASP A 206 5.78 -13.34 -20.85
N GLU A 207 6.43 -14.02 -19.90
CA GLU A 207 6.45 -15.49 -19.83
C GLU A 207 5.07 -16.11 -19.55
N ASN A 208 4.20 -15.39 -18.80
CA ASN A 208 2.88 -15.89 -18.40
C ASN A 208 1.73 -15.29 -19.23
N GLY A 209 2.02 -14.54 -20.29
CA GLY A 209 1.00 -14.00 -21.20
C GLY A 209 0.13 -12.91 -20.58
N ILE A 210 0.63 -12.21 -19.55
CA ILE A 210 -0.06 -11.12 -18.89
C ILE A 210 0.03 -9.87 -19.77
N THR A 211 -1.11 -9.22 -20.01
CA THR A 211 -1.15 -7.97 -20.74
C THR A 211 -0.94 -6.81 -19.78
N TYR A 212 0.18 -6.12 -19.90
CA TYR A 212 0.49 -4.98 -19.04
C TYR A 212 0.66 -3.67 -19.81
N TYR A 213 0.47 -2.56 -19.12
CA TYR A 213 0.48 -1.22 -19.72
C TYR A 213 1.06 -0.19 -18.74
N GLN A 214 2.05 0.57 -19.22
CA GLN A 214 2.57 1.73 -18.50
C GLN A 214 1.73 2.95 -18.85
N SER A 215 1.01 3.52 -17.90
CA SER A 215 0.23 4.75 -18.10
C SER A 215 1.15 5.90 -18.55
N THR A 216 0.67 6.68 -19.52
CA THR A 216 1.34 7.89 -19.97
C THR A 216 1.20 9.02 -18.96
N GLU A 217 2.01 10.07 -19.09
CA GLU A 217 1.89 11.26 -18.22
C GLU A 217 0.51 11.94 -18.34
N GLU A 218 -0.06 11.96 -19.56
CA GLU A 218 -1.39 12.53 -19.81
C GLU A 218 -2.49 11.71 -19.09
N GLU A 219 -2.41 10.39 -19.16
CA GLU A 219 -3.34 9.49 -18.46
C GLU A 219 -3.19 9.62 -16.94
N LEU A 220 -1.95 9.67 -16.42
CA LEU A 220 -1.69 9.89 -15.00
C LEU A 220 -2.15 11.29 -14.53
N SER A 221 -2.10 12.31 -15.40
CA SER A 221 -2.67 13.63 -15.09
C SER A 221 -4.17 13.57 -14.83
N GLN A 222 -4.92 12.78 -15.62
CA GLN A 222 -6.36 12.61 -15.39
C GLN A 222 -6.68 11.97 -14.02
N TRP A 223 -5.87 10.99 -13.61
CA TRP A 223 -5.97 10.39 -12.27
C TRP A 223 -5.69 11.39 -11.15
N LYS A 224 -4.65 12.22 -11.32
CA LYS A 224 -4.28 13.27 -10.36
C LYS A 224 -5.34 14.36 -10.27
N ASP A 225 -5.87 14.81 -11.40
CA ASP A 225 -6.93 15.82 -11.47
C ASP A 225 -8.20 15.32 -10.78
N TYR A 226 -8.55 14.05 -11.00
CA TYR A 226 -9.65 13.41 -10.29
C TYR A 226 -9.39 13.38 -8.77
N ALA A 227 -8.21 12.94 -8.32
CA ALA A 227 -7.86 12.94 -6.89
C ALA A 227 -7.95 14.33 -6.26
N ILE A 228 -7.53 15.37 -6.99
CA ILE A 228 -7.62 16.77 -6.55
C ILE A 228 -9.07 17.22 -6.44
N SER A 229 -9.95 16.79 -7.35
CA SER A 229 -11.36 17.16 -7.34
C SER A 229 -12.13 16.68 -6.10
N LEU A 230 -11.63 15.62 -5.44
CA LEU A 230 -12.23 15.08 -4.21
C LEU A 230 -11.93 15.92 -2.94
N LYS A 231 -11.10 16.95 -3.04
CA LYS A 231 -10.77 17.84 -1.90
C LYS A 231 -11.89 18.83 -1.56
N ASN A 232 -12.95 18.91 -2.34
CA ASN A 232 -14.10 19.78 -2.18
C ASN A 232 -15.33 18.98 -1.79
#